data_7afe7fae32b87d8013bc429beaafa14a
#
_entry.id   7afe7fae32b87d8013bc429beaafa14a
#
_cell.length_a   1.000
_cell.length_b   1.000
_cell.length_c   1.000
_cell.angle_alpha   90.00
_cell.angle_beta   90.00
_cell.angle_gamma   90.00
#
_symmetry.space_group_name_H-M   'P 1'
#
loop_
_entity.id
_entity.type
_entity.pdbx_description
1 polymer ?
#
loop_
_entity_poly.entity_id
_entity_poly.type
_entity_poly.pdbx_seq_one_letter_code
_entity_poly.pdbx_strand_id
1 'polypeptide(L)'
;MTMVMFFCVLNVILVSVCKKECLMKKESQNHSCESCPSKQDGIFCNLNISEIEDVNHHKITNRYKKGQALFVQGTHPFGLYCISSGNIKLTQTGVDGKESIVRIVHAGDILGHRSLFTDEDYGKTATAMEDTEVCFIDKKYILGLIEKSPSVALNIINKLSRDMGQAENKLSSLHQKNVRERLAELLLSLKVTHGVKVDDRWKIELKLTREEMATMIGTANETLIRFMTEFKDAGIIEQEGKTIFIKNEDELLEWANIHY
;
A
#
# COMPACT_ATOMS: atom_id res chain seq x y z
N MET A 1 54.74 26.58 28.16
CA MET A 1 54.06 27.20 27.01
C MET A 1 53.64 26.15 25.95
N THR A 2 53.39 24.89 26.34
CA THR A 2 53.16 23.78 25.43
C THR A 2 51.85 23.01 25.70
N MET A 3 51.04 23.44 26.68
CA MET A 3 49.78 22.69 27.03
C MET A 3 48.48 23.38 26.56
N VAL A 4 48.55 24.60 26.02
CA VAL A 4 47.37 25.34 25.52
C VAL A 4 47.13 25.08 24.02
N MET A 5 48.12 24.64 23.26
CA MET A 5 47.99 24.31 21.81
C MET A 5 47.32 22.98 21.53
N PHE A 6 47.31 22.03 22.47
CA PHE A 6 46.67 20.70 22.24
C PHE A 6 45.16 20.73 22.40
N PHE A 7 44.59 21.65 23.17
CA PHE A 7 43.16 21.77 23.36
C PHE A 7 42.44 22.47 22.20
N CYS A 8 43.13 23.31 21.44
CA CYS A 8 42.54 24.01 20.30
C CYS A 8 42.43 23.10 19.05
N VAL A 9 43.32 22.15 18.86
CA VAL A 9 43.29 21.21 17.70
C VAL A 9 42.22 20.14 17.87
N LEU A 10 41.97 19.67 19.12
CA LEU A 10 40.94 18.69 19.40
C LEU A 10 39.50 19.24 19.19
N ASN A 11 39.28 20.49 19.51
CA ASN A 11 37.97 21.16 19.30
C ASN A 11 37.68 21.39 17.82
N VAL A 12 38.68 21.65 16.98
CA VAL A 12 38.47 21.86 15.54
C VAL A 12 38.15 20.53 14.84
N ILE A 13 38.75 19.43 15.29
CA ILE A 13 38.48 18.09 14.72
C ILE A 13 37.09 17.59 15.16
N LEU A 14 36.67 17.78 16.42
CA LEU A 14 35.35 17.40 16.92
C LEU A 14 34.23 18.20 16.27
N VAL A 15 34.41 19.50 16.03
CA VAL A 15 33.44 20.35 15.33
C VAL A 15 33.35 19.99 13.83
N SER A 16 34.48 19.58 13.22
CA SER A 16 34.52 19.14 11.82
C SER A 16 33.87 17.77 11.62
N VAL A 17 34.02 16.82 12.56
CA VAL A 17 33.37 15.50 12.51
C VAL A 17 31.87 15.64 12.79
N CYS A 18 31.47 16.45 13.78
CA CYS A 18 30.05 16.71 14.07
C CYS A 18 29.35 17.44 12.92
N LYS A 19 30.03 18.36 12.20
CA LYS A 19 29.47 18.98 10.98
C LYS A 19 29.37 18.01 9.80
N LYS A 20 30.27 17.03 9.66
CA LYS A 20 30.16 16.01 8.60
C LYS A 20 29.05 15.01 8.87
N GLU A 21 28.81 14.60 10.11
CA GLU A 21 27.71 13.70 10.46
C GLU A 21 26.34 14.41 10.42
N CYS A 22 26.28 15.71 10.67
CA CYS A 22 25.03 16.49 10.54
C CYS A 22 24.70 16.83 9.08
N LEU A 23 25.65 16.77 8.15
CA LEU A 23 25.47 17.01 6.72
C LEU A 23 25.15 15.73 5.92
N MET A 24 25.21 14.55 6.55
CA MET A 24 24.79 13.27 5.91
C MET A 24 23.31 12.93 6.23
N LYS A 25 22.51 13.85 6.75
CA LYS A 25 21.06 13.72 6.86
C LYS A 25 20.38 14.65 5.87
N LYS A 26 19.64 14.02 4.94
CA LYS A 26 18.66 14.57 4.00
C LYS A 26 19.17 14.95 2.61
N GLU A 27 19.48 13.97 1.80
CA GLU A 27 18.87 13.94 0.48
C GLU A 27 17.63 13.02 0.55
N SER A 28 16.56 13.47 1.19
CA SER A 28 15.23 13.02 0.81
C SER A 28 14.99 13.66 -0.55
N GLN A 29 15.11 12.89 -1.61
CA GLN A 29 14.50 13.27 -2.89
C GLN A 29 13.01 13.42 -2.58
N ASN A 30 12.59 14.66 -2.37
CA ASN A 30 11.21 15.01 -2.12
C ASN A 30 10.50 14.81 -3.46
N HIS A 31 9.93 13.62 -3.71
CA HIS A 31 9.11 13.40 -4.88
C HIS A 31 8.02 14.46 -4.91
N SER A 32 8.01 15.28 -5.96
CA SER A 32 6.95 16.25 -6.15
C SER A 32 5.62 15.52 -6.35
N CYS A 33 4.54 16.04 -5.76
CA CYS A 33 3.19 15.55 -6.03
C CYS A 33 2.83 15.70 -7.51
N GLU A 34 3.50 16.56 -8.26
CA GLU A 34 3.32 16.72 -9.71
C GLU A 34 3.75 15.48 -10.52
N SER A 35 4.81 14.80 -10.09
CA SER A 35 5.34 13.59 -10.73
C SER A 35 4.87 12.31 -10.06
N CYS A 36 4.06 12.41 -9.00
CA CYS A 36 3.58 11.26 -8.25
C CYS A 36 2.58 10.43 -9.06
N PRO A 37 2.68 9.09 -9.08
CA PRO A 37 1.67 8.23 -9.70
C PRO A 37 0.25 8.49 -9.19
N SER A 38 0.12 8.99 -7.96
CA SER A 38 -1.16 9.38 -7.34
C SER A 38 -1.82 10.62 -7.95
N LYS A 39 -1.18 11.32 -8.90
CA LYS A 39 -1.72 12.56 -9.47
C LYS A 39 -2.93 12.32 -10.36
N GLN A 40 -2.98 11.21 -11.09
CA GLN A 40 -4.05 10.97 -12.06
C GLN A 40 -5.37 10.60 -11.40
N ASP A 41 -5.34 9.79 -10.34
CA ASP A 41 -6.53 9.27 -9.65
C ASP A 41 -6.52 9.52 -8.12
N GLY A 42 -5.53 10.28 -7.61
CA GLY A 42 -5.39 10.58 -6.18
C GLY A 42 -6.29 11.72 -5.72
N ILE A 43 -6.35 11.91 -4.40
CA ILE A 43 -7.19 12.95 -3.78
C ILE A 43 -6.79 14.38 -4.16
N PHE A 44 -5.60 14.58 -4.74
CA PHE A 44 -5.04 15.86 -5.14
C PHE A 44 -5.07 16.13 -6.65
N CYS A 45 -5.75 15.28 -7.45
CA CYS A 45 -5.71 15.35 -8.90
C CYS A 45 -6.25 16.69 -9.47
N ASN A 46 -7.18 17.34 -8.78
CA ASN A 46 -7.83 18.58 -9.21
C ASN A 46 -7.22 19.85 -8.61
N LEU A 47 -6.13 19.73 -7.85
CA LEU A 47 -5.44 20.89 -7.31
C LEU A 47 -4.65 21.63 -8.40
N ASN A 48 -4.63 22.95 -8.33
CA ASN A 48 -3.79 23.80 -9.16
C ASN A 48 -2.32 23.73 -8.72
N ILE A 49 -1.42 24.34 -9.51
CA ILE A 49 0.04 24.26 -9.27
C ILE A 49 0.41 24.82 -7.89
N SER A 50 -0.15 25.96 -7.49
CA SER A 50 0.18 26.59 -6.20
C SER A 50 -0.32 25.79 -5.01
N GLU A 51 -1.48 25.13 -5.14
CA GLU A 51 -2.02 24.23 -4.11
C GLU A 51 -1.19 22.94 -4.00
N ILE A 52 -0.70 22.42 -5.12
CA ILE A 52 0.22 21.26 -5.14
C ILE A 52 1.57 21.61 -4.49
N GLU A 53 2.10 22.78 -4.75
CA GLU A 53 3.31 23.28 -4.09
C GLU A 53 3.11 23.41 -2.57
N ASP A 54 1.96 23.93 -2.12
CA ASP A 54 1.61 24.01 -0.69
C ASP A 54 1.54 22.61 -0.05
N VAL A 55 0.91 21.63 -0.70
CA VAL A 55 0.92 20.22 -0.27
C VAL A 55 2.35 19.68 -0.18
N ASN A 56 3.20 19.98 -1.17
CA ASN A 56 4.60 19.54 -1.16
C ASN A 56 5.40 20.08 0.04
N HIS A 57 5.12 21.29 0.48
CA HIS A 57 5.77 21.89 1.65
C HIS A 57 5.30 21.28 2.98
N HIS A 58 4.06 20.77 3.04
CA HIS A 58 3.47 20.25 4.27
C HIS A 58 3.53 18.74 4.41
N LYS A 59 3.88 18.00 3.34
CA LYS A 59 4.06 16.55 3.41
C LYS A 59 5.43 16.17 3.97
N ILE A 60 5.48 15.02 4.63
CA ILE A 60 6.73 14.38 5.07
C ILE A 60 6.85 13.05 4.31
N THR A 61 7.91 12.91 3.52
CA THR A 61 8.19 11.66 2.80
C THR A 61 8.98 10.71 3.69
N ASN A 62 8.44 9.51 3.90
CA ASN A 62 9.05 8.44 4.69
C ASN A 62 9.30 7.21 3.82
N ARG A 63 10.38 6.50 4.10
CA ARG A 63 10.70 5.21 3.47
C ARG A 63 10.55 4.10 4.48
N TYR A 64 9.80 3.09 4.11
CA TYR A 64 9.55 1.90 4.91
C TYR A 64 10.20 0.69 4.24
N LYS A 65 10.95 -0.07 5.01
CA LYS A 65 11.50 -1.35 4.56
C LYS A 65 10.43 -2.42 4.62
N LYS A 66 10.59 -3.46 3.81
CA LYS A 66 9.72 -4.63 3.87
C LYS A 66 9.51 -5.11 5.30
N GLY A 67 8.25 -5.30 5.69
CA GLY A 67 7.83 -5.74 7.03
C GLY A 67 7.69 -4.62 8.06
N GLN A 68 8.05 -3.38 7.76
CA GLN A 68 7.82 -2.26 8.67
C GLN A 68 6.36 -1.80 8.62
N ALA A 69 5.79 -1.52 9.80
CA ALA A 69 4.45 -0.98 9.91
C ALA A 69 4.46 0.56 9.75
N LEU A 70 3.50 1.08 9.00
CA LEU A 70 3.21 2.51 8.89
C LEU A 70 2.41 2.97 10.10
N PHE A 71 1.41 2.19 10.47
CA PHE A 71 0.59 2.36 11.67
C PHE A 71 0.06 0.99 12.11
N VAL A 72 -0.34 0.90 13.36
CA VAL A 72 -0.79 -0.36 13.99
C VAL A 72 -2.25 -0.23 14.42
N GLN A 73 -3.01 -1.31 14.33
CA GLN A 73 -4.38 -1.42 14.81
C GLN A 73 -4.48 -0.96 16.27
N GLY A 74 -5.48 -0.13 16.57
CA GLY A 74 -5.71 0.43 17.91
C GLY A 74 -4.91 1.70 18.22
N THR A 75 -4.06 2.22 17.30
CA THR A 75 -3.38 3.50 17.49
C THR A 75 -4.19 4.66 16.88
N HIS A 76 -4.04 5.86 17.46
CA HIS A 76 -4.79 7.05 17.04
C HIS A 76 -4.28 7.62 15.70
N PRO A 77 -5.17 8.08 14.79
CA PRO A 77 -4.80 8.65 13.50
C PRO A 77 -4.35 10.11 13.64
N PHE A 78 -3.14 10.42 13.16
CA PHE A 78 -2.61 11.79 13.14
C PHE A 78 -2.64 12.44 11.75
N GLY A 79 -2.96 11.69 10.69
CA GLY A 79 -2.96 12.22 9.33
C GLY A 79 -3.26 11.17 8.28
N LEU A 80 -3.04 11.56 7.03
CA LEU A 80 -3.16 10.71 5.84
C LEU A 80 -1.80 10.21 5.38
N TYR A 81 -1.78 9.03 4.82
CA TYR A 81 -0.64 8.45 4.13
C TYR A 81 -0.98 8.28 2.65
N CYS A 82 -0.18 8.89 1.77
CA CYS A 82 -0.26 8.74 0.32
C CYS A 82 0.87 7.83 -0.13
N ILE A 83 0.57 6.73 -0.80
CA ILE A 83 1.58 5.77 -1.25
C ILE A 83 2.17 6.28 -2.56
N SER A 84 3.48 6.61 -2.54
CA SER A 84 4.22 7.08 -3.71
C SER A 84 4.77 5.92 -4.53
N SER A 85 5.28 4.87 -3.85
CA SER A 85 5.77 3.65 -4.50
C SER A 85 5.65 2.45 -3.57
N GLY A 86 5.62 1.25 -4.16
CA GLY A 86 5.54 -0.01 -3.43
C GLY A 86 4.13 -0.46 -3.07
N ASN A 87 4.06 -1.53 -2.28
CA ASN A 87 2.81 -2.21 -1.89
C ASN A 87 2.71 -2.33 -0.37
N ILE A 88 1.51 -2.13 0.16
CA ILE A 88 1.21 -2.19 1.58
C ILE A 88 0.05 -3.15 1.80
N LYS A 89 0.19 -4.08 2.73
CA LYS A 89 -0.92 -4.92 3.19
C LYS A 89 -1.60 -4.29 4.41
N LEU A 90 -2.92 -4.30 4.39
CA LEU A 90 -3.77 -3.98 5.52
C LEU A 90 -4.21 -5.27 6.18
N THR A 91 -3.77 -5.52 7.42
CA THR A 91 -4.14 -6.68 8.20
C THR A 91 -5.05 -6.30 9.35
N GLN A 92 -5.93 -7.19 9.71
CA GLN A 92 -6.75 -7.10 10.91
C GLN A 92 -6.46 -8.31 11.79
N THR A 93 -6.14 -8.05 13.05
CA THR A 93 -5.94 -9.08 14.06
C THR A 93 -7.26 -9.35 14.75
N GLY A 94 -7.72 -10.59 14.70
CA GLY A 94 -8.92 -11.04 15.40
C GLY A 94 -8.68 -11.24 16.90
N VAL A 95 -9.74 -11.52 17.64
CA VAL A 95 -9.68 -11.78 19.10
C VAL A 95 -8.86 -13.04 19.45
N ASP A 96 -8.69 -13.95 18.51
CA ASP A 96 -7.87 -15.16 18.61
C ASP A 96 -6.38 -14.93 18.28
N GLY A 97 -6.01 -13.67 18.02
CA GLY A 97 -4.64 -13.27 17.64
C GLY A 97 -4.26 -13.58 16.19
N LYS A 98 -5.16 -14.16 15.40
CA LYS A 98 -4.87 -14.43 13.98
C LYS A 98 -4.99 -13.16 13.15
N GLU A 99 -3.97 -12.94 12.31
CA GLU A 99 -3.98 -11.87 11.32
C GLU A 99 -4.62 -12.34 10.03
N SER A 100 -5.47 -11.50 9.45
CA SER A 100 -6.02 -11.70 8.11
C SER A 100 -5.74 -10.48 7.24
N ILE A 101 -5.35 -10.71 5.98
CA ILE A 101 -5.19 -9.64 5.01
C ILE A 101 -6.58 -9.24 4.52
N VAL A 102 -6.96 -8.01 4.86
CA VAL A 102 -8.23 -7.42 4.42
C VAL A 102 -8.09 -6.86 3.00
N ARG A 103 -6.95 -6.19 2.73
CA ARG A 103 -6.68 -5.49 1.46
C ARG A 103 -5.20 -5.30 1.24
N ILE A 104 -4.81 -5.26 -0.03
CA ILE A 104 -3.51 -4.76 -0.48
C ILE A 104 -3.76 -3.43 -1.20
N VAL A 105 -2.92 -2.45 -0.91
CA VAL A 105 -2.95 -1.11 -1.51
C VAL A 105 -1.60 -0.82 -2.16
N HIS A 106 -1.59 -0.05 -3.21
CA HIS A 106 -0.44 0.20 -4.07
C HIS A 106 -0.17 1.70 -4.26
N ALA A 107 0.85 2.02 -5.02
CA ALA A 107 1.13 3.40 -5.42
C ALA A 107 -0.13 4.06 -6.01
N GLY A 108 -0.43 5.28 -5.58
CA GLY A 108 -1.65 6.00 -5.93
C GLY A 108 -2.75 5.95 -4.88
N ASP A 109 -2.75 4.96 -4.02
CA ASP A 109 -3.72 4.84 -2.93
C ASP A 109 -3.40 5.75 -1.74
N ILE A 110 -4.44 6.01 -0.92
CA ILE A 110 -4.32 6.68 0.37
C ILE A 110 -4.74 5.76 1.51
N LEU A 111 -4.14 5.97 2.68
CA LEU A 111 -4.45 5.24 3.91
C LEU A 111 -4.72 6.21 5.07
N GLY A 112 -5.44 5.71 6.07
CA GLY A 112 -5.77 6.50 7.28
C GLY A 112 -7.00 7.38 7.14
N HIS A 113 -7.50 7.64 5.92
CA HIS A 113 -8.61 8.55 5.64
C HIS A 113 -9.89 8.19 6.41
N ARG A 114 -10.25 6.89 6.52
CA ARG A 114 -11.43 6.49 7.30
C ARG A 114 -11.31 6.93 8.75
N SER A 115 -10.28 6.48 9.46
CA SER A 115 -10.07 6.77 10.87
C SER A 115 -9.88 8.27 11.14
N LEU A 116 -9.28 8.99 10.18
CA LEU A 116 -9.08 10.43 10.27
C LEU A 116 -10.39 11.21 10.38
N PHE A 117 -11.42 10.81 9.62
CA PHE A 117 -12.70 11.51 9.55
C PHE A 117 -13.73 10.99 10.55
N THR A 118 -13.61 9.75 11.03
CA THR A 118 -14.49 9.20 12.09
C THR A 118 -13.96 9.46 13.50
N ASP A 119 -12.72 9.95 13.61
CA ASP A 119 -12.00 10.14 14.89
C ASP A 119 -11.84 8.83 15.71
N GLU A 120 -11.90 7.70 15.00
CA GLU A 120 -11.70 6.36 15.55
C GLU A 120 -10.23 5.94 15.40
N ASP A 121 -9.76 5.08 16.30
CA ASP A 121 -8.45 4.45 16.16
C ASP A 121 -8.36 3.59 14.89
N TYR A 122 -7.13 3.34 14.41
CA TYR A 122 -6.94 2.48 13.25
C TYR A 122 -7.51 1.08 13.50
N GLY A 123 -8.50 0.67 12.71
CA GLY A 123 -9.08 -0.66 12.78
C GLY A 123 -8.22 -1.76 12.13
N LYS A 124 -7.06 -1.40 11.57
CA LYS A 124 -6.15 -2.30 10.85
C LYS A 124 -4.72 -1.86 11.04
N THR A 125 -3.78 -2.81 10.85
CA THR A 125 -2.34 -2.53 10.75
C THR A 125 -1.95 -2.41 9.28
N ALA A 126 -1.17 -1.39 8.92
CA ALA A 126 -0.61 -1.19 7.59
C ALA A 126 0.86 -1.56 7.59
N THR A 127 1.26 -2.57 6.81
CA THR A 127 2.64 -3.09 6.76
C THR A 127 3.16 -3.08 5.32
N ALA A 128 4.37 -2.55 5.12
CA ALA A 128 5.05 -2.54 3.83
C ALA A 128 5.41 -3.97 3.39
N MET A 129 5.03 -4.35 2.16
CA MET A 129 5.33 -5.67 1.59
C MET A 129 6.69 -5.72 0.89
N GLU A 130 7.22 -4.56 0.58
CA GLU A 130 8.51 -4.31 -0.06
C GLU A 130 9.05 -2.94 0.37
N ASP A 131 10.18 -2.50 -0.14
CA ASP A 131 10.67 -1.14 0.09
C ASP A 131 9.66 -0.14 -0.51
N THR A 132 9.03 0.65 0.35
CA THR A 132 7.87 1.47 0.04
C THR A 132 8.13 2.91 0.43
N GLU A 133 7.75 3.85 -0.43
CA GLU A 133 7.81 5.28 -0.14
C GLU A 133 6.40 5.83 0.06
N VAL A 134 6.23 6.58 1.15
CA VAL A 134 4.92 7.07 1.60
C VAL A 134 5.04 8.52 2.05
N CYS A 135 4.15 9.37 1.58
CA CYS A 135 4.01 10.74 2.02
C CYS A 135 2.96 10.82 3.14
N PHE A 136 3.36 11.30 4.30
CA PHE A 136 2.47 11.59 5.41
C PHE A 136 2.05 13.05 5.38
N ILE A 137 0.77 13.30 5.62
CA ILE A 137 0.17 14.65 5.66
C ILE A 137 -0.68 14.74 6.92
N ASP A 138 -0.37 15.75 7.73
CA ASP A 138 -1.02 15.99 9.03
C ASP A 138 -2.53 16.25 8.91
N LYS A 139 -3.30 15.80 9.93
CA LYS A 139 -4.77 15.95 10.01
C LYS A 139 -5.20 17.41 9.88
N LYS A 140 -4.54 18.32 10.62
CA LYS A 140 -4.91 19.73 10.65
C LYS A 140 -4.73 20.37 9.28
N TYR A 141 -3.63 20.05 8.59
CA TYR A 141 -3.39 20.54 7.25
C TYR A 141 -4.43 20.05 6.25
N ILE A 142 -4.76 18.74 6.26
CA ILE A 142 -5.78 18.16 5.37
C ILE A 142 -7.15 18.83 5.60
N LEU A 143 -7.57 19.03 6.84
CA LEU A 143 -8.84 19.70 7.14
C LEU A 143 -8.85 21.14 6.62
N GLY A 144 -7.78 21.91 6.83
CA GLY A 144 -7.67 23.26 6.27
C GLY A 144 -7.59 23.30 4.74
N LEU A 145 -7.02 22.26 4.11
CA LEU A 145 -7.00 22.15 2.65
C LEU A 145 -8.39 21.86 2.09
N ILE A 146 -9.18 21.03 2.75
CA ILE A 146 -10.58 20.75 2.37
C ILE A 146 -11.44 22.02 2.41
N GLU A 147 -11.25 22.89 3.41
CA GLU A 147 -11.96 24.15 3.50
C GLU A 147 -11.61 25.09 2.33
N LYS A 148 -10.34 25.12 1.92
CA LYS A 148 -9.86 25.95 0.81
C LYS A 148 -10.21 25.38 -0.56
N SER A 149 -10.15 24.05 -0.71
CA SER A 149 -10.29 23.33 -1.96
C SER A 149 -11.30 22.19 -1.81
N PRO A 150 -12.62 22.45 -1.95
CA PRO A 150 -13.66 21.42 -1.79
C PRO A 150 -13.52 20.21 -2.72
N SER A 151 -12.82 20.34 -3.83
CA SER A 151 -12.52 19.23 -4.74
C SER A 151 -11.77 18.08 -4.04
N VAL A 152 -10.93 18.39 -3.05
CA VAL A 152 -10.24 17.39 -2.23
C VAL A 152 -11.25 16.56 -1.42
N ALA A 153 -12.26 17.22 -0.83
CA ALA A 153 -13.35 16.52 -0.13
C ALA A 153 -14.11 15.58 -1.05
N LEU A 154 -14.47 16.04 -2.26
CA LEU A 154 -15.16 15.21 -3.24
C LEU A 154 -14.31 13.99 -3.66
N ASN A 155 -13.02 14.17 -3.85
CA ASN A 155 -12.10 13.08 -4.18
C ASN A 155 -11.99 12.06 -3.03
N ILE A 156 -11.98 12.53 -1.77
CA ILE A 156 -12.01 11.65 -0.59
C ILE A 156 -13.35 10.89 -0.49
N ILE A 157 -14.48 11.55 -0.74
CA ILE A 157 -15.80 10.93 -0.77
C ILE A 157 -15.85 9.85 -1.87
N ASN A 158 -15.36 10.16 -3.07
CA ASN A 158 -15.27 9.20 -4.16
C ASN A 158 -14.41 7.98 -3.78
N LYS A 159 -13.27 8.22 -3.11
CA LYS A 159 -12.41 7.14 -2.61
C LYS A 159 -13.11 6.26 -1.58
N LEU A 160 -13.78 6.88 -0.59
CA LEU A 160 -14.56 6.15 0.43
C LEU A 160 -15.69 5.34 -0.19
N SER A 161 -16.40 5.89 -1.17
CA SER A 161 -17.48 5.20 -1.88
C SER A 161 -16.98 3.99 -2.67
N ARG A 162 -15.83 4.14 -3.36
CA ARG A 162 -15.17 3.02 -4.05
C ARG A 162 -14.71 1.94 -3.07
N ASP A 163 -14.09 2.34 -1.96
CA ASP A 163 -13.63 1.41 -0.93
C ASP A 163 -14.78 0.65 -0.29
N MET A 164 -15.92 1.30 -0.07
CA MET A 164 -17.15 0.67 0.42
C MET A 164 -17.70 -0.34 -0.60
N GLY A 165 -17.83 0.03 -1.87
CA GLY A 165 -18.29 -0.89 -2.92
C GLY A 165 -17.37 -2.12 -3.07
N GLN A 166 -16.04 -1.95 -2.95
CA GLN A 166 -15.10 -3.07 -2.95
C GLN A 166 -15.31 -4.00 -1.73
N ALA A 167 -15.59 -3.42 -0.55
CA ALA A 167 -15.88 -4.20 0.65
C ALA A 167 -17.19 -5.00 0.53
N GLU A 168 -18.24 -4.39 -0.03
CA GLU A 168 -19.54 -5.03 -0.31
C GLU A 168 -19.39 -6.18 -1.33
N ASN A 169 -18.66 -5.95 -2.43
CA ASN A 169 -18.36 -6.99 -3.41
C ASN A 169 -17.58 -8.15 -2.79
N LYS A 170 -16.61 -7.85 -1.92
CA LYS A 170 -15.85 -8.88 -1.21
C LYS A 170 -16.73 -9.69 -0.26
N LEU A 171 -17.64 -9.04 0.45
CA LEU A 171 -18.61 -9.72 1.33
C LEU A 171 -19.54 -10.63 0.51
N SER A 172 -20.07 -10.13 -0.61
CA SER A 172 -20.91 -10.91 -1.54
C SER A 172 -20.14 -12.13 -2.07
N SER A 173 -18.90 -11.95 -2.49
CA SER A 173 -18.03 -13.04 -2.96
C SER A 173 -17.83 -14.12 -1.89
N LEU A 174 -17.61 -13.72 -0.63
CA LEU A 174 -17.46 -14.68 0.49
C LEU A 174 -18.73 -15.49 0.75
N HIS A 175 -19.91 -14.91 0.53
CA HIS A 175 -21.20 -15.58 0.74
C HIS A 175 -21.65 -16.43 -0.44
N GLN A 176 -21.41 -15.99 -1.67
CA GLN A 176 -22.00 -16.59 -2.87
C GLN A 176 -21.05 -17.53 -3.61
N LYS A 177 -19.72 -17.28 -3.51
CA LYS A 177 -18.72 -18.03 -4.27
C LYS A 177 -18.06 -19.10 -3.41
N ASN A 178 -17.78 -20.25 -4.02
CA ASN A 178 -16.97 -21.29 -3.40
C ASN A 178 -15.47 -20.89 -3.39
N VAL A 179 -14.62 -21.65 -2.70
CA VAL A 179 -13.19 -21.33 -2.52
C VAL A 179 -12.44 -21.27 -3.86
N ARG A 180 -12.78 -22.16 -4.80
CA ARG A 180 -12.16 -22.21 -6.13
C ARG A 180 -12.47 -20.93 -6.92
N GLU A 181 -13.71 -20.51 -6.95
CA GLU A 181 -14.16 -19.26 -7.61
C GLU A 181 -13.49 -18.03 -6.97
N ARG A 182 -13.38 -17.99 -5.64
CA ARG A 182 -12.70 -16.89 -4.93
C ARG A 182 -11.19 -16.85 -5.22
N LEU A 183 -10.55 -17.99 -5.40
CA LEU A 183 -9.15 -18.05 -5.82
C LEU A 183 -8.96 -17.51 -7.24
N ALA A 184 -9.82 -17.89 -8.16
CA ALA A 184 -9.81 -17.37 -9.53
C ALA A 184 -10.02 -15.84 -9.56
N GLU A 185 -10.99 -15.35 -8.80
CA GLU A 185 -11.25 -13.91 -8.64
C GLU A 185 -10.05 -13.15 -8.03
N LEU A 186 -9.38 -13.72 -7.03
CA LEU A 186 -8.15 -13.14 -6.48
C LEU A 186 -7.06 -13.03 -7.55
N LEU A 187 -6.82 -14.08 -8.33
CA LEU A 187 -5.79 -14.08 -9.36
C LEU A 187 -6.09 -13.06 -10.47
N LEU A 188 -7.37 -12.92 -10.88
CA LEU A 188 -7.81 -11.89 -11.83
C LEU A 188 -7.60 -10.47 -11.26
N SER A 189 -7.94 -10.26 -10.00
CA SER A 189 -7.71 -8.97 -9.33
C SER A 189 -6.22 -8.62 -9.27
N LEU A 190 -5.37 -9.60 -8.93
CA LEU A 190 -3.91 -9.41 -8.92
C LEU A 190 -3.35 -9.16 -10.32
N LYS A 191 -3.91 -9.77 -11.35
CA LYS A 191 -3.55 -9.49 -12.75
C LYS A 191 -3.84 -8.03 -13.10
N VAL A 192 -5.01 -7.52 -12.74
CA VAL A 192 -5.39 -6.13 -13.05
C VAL A 192 -4.48 -5.12 -12.36
N THR A 193 -4.10 -5.39 -11.12
CA THR A 193 -3.33 -4.43 -10.29
C THR A 193 -1.81 -4.61 -10.39
N HIS A 194 -1.32 -5.83 -10.62
CA HIS A 194 0.10 -6.20 -10.55
C HIS A 194 0.53 -7.12 -11.70
N GLY A 195 -0.27 -7.20 -12.76
CA GLY A 195 0.02 -8.03 -13.92
C GLY A 195 0.88 -7.31 -14.95
N VAL A 196 1.93 -7.96 -15.40
CA VAL A 196 2.75 -7.53 -16.54
C VAL A 196 2.67 -8.61 -17.60
N LYS A 197 2.37 -8.23 -18.83
CA LYS A 197 2.31 -9.17 -19.94
C LYS A 197 3.73 -9.57 -20.35
N VAL A 198 4.02 -10.87 -20.31
CA VAL A 198 5.30 -11.46 -20.72
C VAL A 198 4.99 -12.55 -21.73
N ASP A 199 5.35 -12.35 -22.99
CA ASP A 199 4.94 -13.19 -24.11
C ASP A 199 3.41 -13.33 -24.15
N ASP A 200 2.89 -14.55 -24.14
CA ASP A 200 1.45 -14.84 -24.14
C ASP A 200 0.86 -15.05 -22.74
N ARG A 201 1.63 -14.76 -21.67
CA ARG A 201 1.24 -14.98 -20.28
C ARG A 201 1.18 -13.67 -19.51
N TRP A 202 0.36 -13.62 -18.44
CA TRP A 202 0.39 -12.55 -17.48
C TRP A 202 1.21 -12.94 -16.24
N LYS A 203 2.32 -12.27 -16.01
CA LYS A 203 3.13 -12.42 -14.80
C LYS A 203 2.57 -11.54 -13.71
N ILE A 204 2.24 -12.12 -12.54
CA ILE A 204 1.88 -11.37 -11.33
C ILE A 204 3.18 -11.00 -10.61
N GLU A 205 3.49 -9.70 -10.54
CA GLU A 205 4.73 -9.23 -9.92
C GLU A 205 4.67 -9.22 -8.39
N LEU A 206 3.47 -9.06 -7.82
CA LEU A 206 3.27 -9.10 -6.38
C LEU A 206 3.49 -10.52 -5.83
N LYS A 207 4.45 -10.66 -4.93
CA LYS A 207 4.82 -11.95 -4.32
C LYS A 207 4.05 -12.14 -3.03
N LEU A 208 3.02 -12.97 -3.06
CA LEU A 208 2.25 -13.41 -1.91
C LEU A 208 2.68 -14.80 -1.45
N THR A 209 2.67 -15.01 -0.14
CA THR A 209 2.77 -16.36 0.44
C THR A 209 1.45 -17.11 0.27
N ARG A 210 1.48 -18.43 0.43
CA ARG A 210 0.25 -19.25 0.43
C ARG A 210 -0.69 -18.84 1.56
N GLU A 211 -0.16 -18.60 2.72
CA GLU A 211 -0.92 -18.16 3.88
C GLU A 211 -1.60 -16.80 3.61
N GLU A 212 -0.88 -15.83 3.04
CA GLU A 212 -1.45 -14.54 2.67
C GLU A 212 -2.61 -14.69 1.66
N MET A 213 -2.43 -15.50 0.62
CA MET A 213 -3.53 -15.77 -0.33
C MET A 213 -4.71 -16.49 0.33
N ALA A 214 -4.45 -17.48 1.20
CA ALA A 214 -5.49 -18.23 1.91
C ALA A 214 -6.33 -17.30 2.81
N THR A 215 -5.69 -16.39 3.56
CA THR A 215 -6.41 -15.40 4.39
C THR A 215 -7.22 -14.44 3.52
N MET A 216 -6.70 -14.01 2.36
CA MET A 216 -7.41 -13.11 1.45
C MET A 216 -8.69 -13.72 0.88
N ILE A 217 -8.73 -15.02 0.62
CA ILE A 217 -9.93 -15.69 0.11
C ILE A 217 -10.76 -16.40 1.20
N GLY A 218 -10.34 -16.28 2.47
CA GLY A 218 -11.08 -16.84 3.61
C GLY A 218 -11.11 -18.37 3.59
N THR A 219 -9.93 -19.02 3.49
CA THR A 219 -9.80 -20.49 3.50
C THR A 219 -8.57 -20.95 4.27
N ALA A 220 -8.49 -22.25 4.54
CA ALA A 220 -7.29 -22.87 5.09
C ALA A 220 -6.18 -22.99 4.05
N ASN A 221 -4.92 -22.96 4.50
CA ASN A 221 -3.76 -23.02 3.62
C ASN A 221 -3.72 -24.31 2.78
N GLU A 222 -4.07 -25.45 3.37
CA GLU A 222 -4.12 -26.75 2.71
C GLU A 222 -5.14 -26.75 1.56
N THR A 223 -6.29 -26.13 1.76
CA THR A 223 -7.33 -25.99 0.74
C THR A 223 -6.86 -25.10 -0.41
N LEU A 224 -6.20 -23.99 -0.11
CA LEU A 224 -5.58 -23.14 -1.14
C LEU A 224 -4.56 -23.91 -1.97
N ILE A 225 -3.65 -24.65 -1.32
CA ILE A 225 -2.60 -25.43 -2.01
C ILE A 225 -3.23 -26.43 -2.97
N ARG A 226 -4.29 -27.13 -2.56
CA ARG A 226 -5.03 -28.07 -3.41
C ARG A 226 -5.58 -27.38 -4.65
N PHE A 227 -6.28 -26.27 -4.52
CA PHE A 227 -6.83 -25.56 -5.67
C PHE A 227 -5.75 -24.92 -6.57
N MET A 228 -4.65 -24.44 -5.99
CA MET A 228 -3.51 -23.96 -6.79
C MET A 228 -2.88 -25.10 -7.63
N THR A 229 -2.88 -26.32 -7.12
CA THR A 229 -2.44 -27.51 -7.89
C THR A 229 -3.43 -27.82 -9.00
N GLU A 230 -4.74 -27.83 -8.72
CA GLU A 230 -5.80 -28.01 -9.72
C GLU A 230 -5.69 -27.00 -10.86
N PHE A 231 -5.47 -25.70 -10.56
CA PHE A 231 -5.31 -24.66 -11.58
C PHE A 231 -4.06 -24.87 -12.45
N LYS A 232 -2.98 -25.39 -11.86
CA LYS A 232 -1.76 -25.74 -12.60
C LYS A 232 -1.97 -26.96 -13.50
N ASP A 233 -2.61 -28.00 -12.99
CA ASP A 233 -2.86 -29.24 -13.74
C ASP A 233 -3.82 -28.99 -14.91
N ALA A 234 -4.77 -28.06 -14.75
CA ALA A 234 -5.64 -27.57 -15.83
C ALA A 234 -4.92 -26.65 -16.83
N GLY A 235 -3.67 -26.26 -16.57
CA GLY A 235 -2.92 -25.37 -17.46
C GLY A 235 -3.34 -23.88 -17.41
N ILE A 236 -4.20 -23.50 -16.47
CA ILE A 236 -4.70 -22.12 -16.32
C ILE A 236 -3.60 -21.20 -15.80
N ILE A 237 -2.83 -21.69 -14.83
CA ILE A 237 -1.71 -20.98 -14.25
C ILE A 237 -0.41 -21.79 -14.33
N GLU A 238 0.70 -21.08 -14.25
CA GLU A 238 2.02 -21.65 -14.06
C GLU A 238 2.69 -20.98 -12.88
N GLN A 239 3.58 -21.65 -12.20
CA GLN A 239 4.28 -21.10 -11.05
C GLN A 239 5.77 -21.39 -11.12
N GLU A 240 6.56 -20.32 -11.04
CA GLU A 240 8.01 -20.35 -10.95
C GLU A 240 8.45 -19.77 -9.59
N GLY A 241 8.76 -20.65 -8.65
CA GLY A 241 9.06 -20.24 -7.27
C GLY A 241 7.86 -19.56 -6.60
N LYS A 242 7.96 -18.25 -6.32
CA LYS A 242 6.87 -17.44 -5.76
C LYS A 242 6.11 -16.65 -6.81
N THR A 243 6.54 -16.68 -8.06
CA THR A 243 5.91 -15.93 -9.16
C THR A 243 4.81 -16.78 -9.78
N ILE A 244 3.65 -16.20 -9.99
CA ILE A 244 2.49 -16.82 -10.63
C ILE A 244 2.33 -16.21 -12.02
N PHE A 245 2.12 -17.07 -13.01
CA PHE A 245 1.78 -16.69 -14.38
C PHE A 245 0.37 -17.19 -14.69
N ILE A 246 -0.48 -16.33 -15.23
CA ILE A 246 -1.78 -16.70 -15.80
C ILE A 246 -1.55 -16.98 -17.28
N LYS A 247 -1.86 -18.20 -17.71
CA LYS A 247 -1.69 -18.69 -19.09
C LYS A 247 -2.98 -18.60 -19.88
N ASN A 248 -4.10 -18.94 -19.24
CA ASN A 248 -5.41 -18.94 -19.85
C ASN A 248 -6.36 -18.06 -19.04
N GLU A 249 -6.53 -16.81 -19.49
CA GLU A 249 -7.38 -15.84 -18.82
C GLU A 249 -8.87 -16.16 -18.99
N ASP A 250 -9.27 -16.61 -20.15
CA ASP A 250 -10.69 -16.92 -20.46
C ASP A 250 -11.20 -18.03 -19.55
N GLU A 251 -10.43 -19.10 -19.42
CA GLU A 251 -10.77 -20.20 -18.50
C GLU A 251 -10.73 -19.77 -17.04
N LEU A 252 -9.80 -18.85 -16.66
CA LEU A 252 -9.78 -18.29 -15.32
C LEU A 252 -11.03 -17.45 -15.02
N LEU A 253 -11.57 -16.73 -16.01
CA LEU A 253 -12.84 -15.98 -15.90
C LEU A 253 -14.03 -16.93 -15.71
N GLU A 254 -14.08 -18.03 -16.48
CA GLU A 254 -15.11 -19.07 -16.30
C GLU A 254 -15.05 -19.66 -14.89
N TRP A 255 -13.83 -19.99 -14.41
CA TRP A 255 -13.65 -20.54 -13.06
C TRP A 255 -13.92 -19.55 -11.94
N ALA A 256 -13.87 -18.27 -12.21
CA ALA A 256 -14.28 -17.19 -11.29
C ALA A 256 -15.81 -16.99 -11.26
N ASN A 257 -16.55 -17.66 -12.14
CA ASN A 257 -17.99 -17.47 -12.36
C ASN A 257 -18.30 -15.98 -12.61
N ILE A 258 -17.52 -15.36 -13.50
CA ILE A 258 -17.69 -13.99 -13.94
C ILE A 258 -18.20 -14.04 -15.38
N HIS A 259 -19.45 -13.67 -15.57
CA HIS A 259 -20.06 -13.54 -16.89
C HIS A 259 -20.20 -12.04 -17.20
N TYR A 260 -19.71 -11.62 -18.36
CA TYR A 260 -19.86 -10.24 -18.88
C TYR A 260 -21.08 -10.14 -19.76
#